data_65a08fb8f2153a42ded353fc71387ca2
#
_entry.id   65a08fb8f2153a42ded353fc71387ca2
#
_cell.length_a   1.000
_cell.length_b   1.000
_cell.length_c   1.000
_cell.angle_alpha   90.00
_cell.angle_beta   90.00
_cell.angle_gamma   90.00
#
_symmetry.space_group_name_H-M   'P 1'
#
loop_
_entity.id
_entity.type
_entity.pdbx_description
1 polymer ?
#
loop_
_entity_poly.entity_id
_entity_poly.type
_entity_poly.pdbx_seq_one_letter_code
_entity_poly.pdbx_strand_id
1 'polypeptide(L)' 'MNYRQRIRDLREDADKTQTQIADYLGTSQTMYARYERGANEMPIRYLVALCKYYQVSADYILGSTNVKISLPSDSSRKK' A
#
# COMPACT_ATOMS: atom_id res chain seq x y z
N MET A 1 10.89 -2.97 -8.87
CA MET A 1 10.66 -2.70 -7.44
C MET A 1 9.50 -3.55 -6.97
N ASN A 2 9.61 -4.17 -5.83
CA ASN A 2 8.53 -5.01 -5.34
C ASN A 2 7.60 -4.21 -4.43
N TYR A 3 6.44 -4.79 -4.13
CA TYR A 3 5.43 -4.07 -3.35
C TYR A 3 5.87 -3.76 -1.92
N ARG A 4 6.76 -4.57 -1.37
CA ARG A 4 7.23 -4.37 0.00
C ARG A 4 7.99 -3.06 0.13
N GLN A 5 8.84 -2.78 -0.82
CA GLN A 5 9.58 -1.51 -0.84
C GLN A 5 8.63 -0.34 -1.07
N ARG A 6 7.64 -0.53 -1.96
CA ARG A 6 6.67 0.54 -2.25
C ARG A 6 5.86 0.93 -1.03
N ILE A 7 5.35 -0.06 -0.28
CA ILE A 7 4.54 0.27 0.90
C ILE A 7 5.39 0.93 1.98
N ARG A 8 6.64 0.53 2.10
CA ARG A 8 7.55 1.17 3.04
C ARG A 8 7.82 2.61 2.63
N ASP A 9 8.11 2.84 1.34
CA ASP A 9 8.39 4.17 0.84
C ASP A 9 7.17 5.09 1.03
N LEU A 10 5.97 4.58 0.75
CA LEU A 10 4.76 5.36 0.95
C LEU A 10 4.58 5.74 2.41
N ARG A 11 4.85 4.78 3.30
CA ARG A 11 4.72 5.05 4.74
C ARG A 11 5.71 6.11 5.19
N GLU A 12 6.96 5.98 4.77
CA GLU A 12 8.00 6.94 5.15
C GLU A 12 7.72 8.32 4.58
N ASP A 13 7.27 8.38 3.33
CA ASP A 13 6.93 9.65 2.69
C ASP A 13 5.76 10.34 3.39
N ALA A 14 4.87 9.58 4.00
CA ALA A 14 3.73 10.13 4.73
C ALA A 14 4.05 10.40 6.21
N ASP A 15 5.30 10.18 6.62
CA ASP A 15 5.74 10.36 8.01
C ASP A 15 4.94 9.52 8.99
N LYS A 16 4.62 8.29 8.60
CA LYS A 16 3.85 7.38 9.44
C LYS A 16 4.74 6.28 10.00
N THR A 17 4.41 5.84 11.21
CA THR A 17 5.10 4.71 11.82
C THR A 17 4.43 3.41 11.39
N GLN A 18 5.14 2.30 11.56
CA GLN A 18 4.56 0.99 11.31
C GLN A 18 3.33 0.76 12.20
N THR A 19 3.38 1.22 13.45
CA THR A 19 2.25 1.08 14.37
C THR A 19 1.01 1.81 13.86
N GLN A 20 1.19 3.01 13.33
CA GLN A 20 0.06 3.77 12.80
C GLN A 20 -0.60 3.07 11.64
N ILE A 21 0.20 2.52 10.74
CA ILE A 21 -0.36 1.81 9.59
C ILE A 21 -0.98 0.48 10.03
N ALA A 22 -0.34 -0.23 10.96
CA ALA A 22 -0.90 -1.47 11.49
C ALA A 22 -2.26 -1.23 12.13
N ASP A 23 -2.38 -0.14 12.91
CA ASP A 23 -3.65 0.22 13.53
C ASP A 23 -4.73 0.50 12.48
N TYR A 24 -4.36 1.22 11.42
CA TYR A 24 -5.31 1.49 10.34
C TYR A 24 -5.79 0.19 9.70
N LEU A 25 -4.88 -0.77 9.50
CA LEU A 25 -5.22 -2.04 8.86
C LEU A 25 -5.93 -3.01 9.80
N GLY A 26 -5.87 -2.77 11.11
CA GLY A 26 -6.46 -3.68 12.08
C GLY A 26 -5.57 -4.88 12.39
N THR A 27 -4.26 -4.72 12.26
CA THR A 27 -3.32 -5.79 12.55
C THR A 27 -2.29 -5.28 13.57
N SER A 28 -1.38 -6.14 14.00
CA SER A 28 -0.35 -5.75 14.95
C SER A 28 0.84 -5.13 14.23
N GLN A 29 1.60 -4.31 14.97
CA GLN A 29 2.83 -3.73 14.42
C GLN A 29 3.80 -4.86 14.00
N THR A 30 3.88 -5.92 14.79
CA THR A 30 4.75 -7.04 14.48
C THR A 30 4.38 -7.68 13.14
N MET A 31 3.09 -7.92 12.91
CA MET A 31 2.65 -8.48 11.62
C MET A 31 2.88 -7.52 10.47
N TYR A 32 2.59 -6.25 10.68
CA TYR A 32 2.80 -5.28 9.59
C TYR A 32 4.28 -5.20 9.22
N ALA A 33 5.17 -5.21 10.22
CA ALA A 33 6.61 -5.20 9.95
C ALA A 33 7.03 -6.42 9.12
N ARG A 34 6.39 -7.56 9.34
CA ARG A 34 6.68 -8.77 8.57
C ARG A 34 6.28 -8.60 7.11
N TYR A 35 5.21 -7.87 6.83
CA TYR A 35 4.81 -7.58 5.45
C TYR A 35 5.86 -6.72 4.75
N GLU A 36 6.34 -5.67 5.41
CA GLU A 36 7.34 -4.79 4.80
C GLU A 36 8.66 -5.51 4.56
N ARG A 37 9.01 -6.43 5.44
CA ARG A 37 10.28 -7.15 5.36
C ARG A 37 10.21 -8.38 4.46
N GLY A 38 9.00 -8.76 4.05
CA GLY A 38 8.83 -9.91 3.17
C GLY A 38 8.77 -11.23 3.88
N ALA A 39 8.67 -11.25 5.21
CA ALA A 39 8.55 -12.49 5.97
C ALA A 39 7.18 -13.13 5.79
N ASN A 40 6.16 -12.32 5.50
CA ASN A 40 4.80 -12.80 5.23
C ASN A 40 4.23 -12.07 4.04
N GLU A 41 3.36 -12.75 3.28
CA GLU A 41 2.63 -12.13 2.18
C GLU A 41 1.52 -11.26 2.75
N MET A 42 1.34 -10.08 2.17
CA MET A 42 0.26 -9.19 2.59
C MET A 42 -1.07 -9.66 2.02
N PRO A 43 -2.11 -9.81 2.85
CA PRO A 43 -3.44 -10.10 2.32
C PRO A 43 -3.93 -9.02 1.36
N ILE A 44 -4.69 -9.43 0.36
CA ILE A 44 -5.20 -8.48 -0.64
C ILE A 44 -6.05 -7.38 0.01
N ARG A 45 -6.82 -7.71 1.04
CA ARG A 45 -7.67 -6.71 1.70
C ARG A 45 -6.83 -5.58 2.30
N TYR A 46 -5.62 -5.88 2.77
CA TYR A 46 -4.73 -4.85 3.30
C TYR A 46 -4.13 -4.02 2.18
N LEU A 47 -3.83 -4.66 1.06
CA LEU A 47 -3.35 -3.93 -0.12
C LEU A 47 -4.40 -2.92 -0.59
N VAL A 48 -5.65 -3.34 -0.68
CA VAL A 48 -6.74 -2.45 -1.08
C VAL A 48 -6.87 -1.30 -0.08
N ALA A 49 -6.78 -1.59 1.21
CA ALA A 49 -6.87 -0.55 2.24
C ALA A 49 -5.73 0.46 2.11
N LEU A 50 -4.53 0.01 1.80
CA LEU A 50 -3.39 0.91 1.63
C LEU A 50 -3.55 1.79 0.38
N CYS A 51 -4.12 1.23 -0.68
CA CYS A 51 -4.41 2.03 -1.87
C CYS A 51 -5.33 3.20 -1.52
N LYS A 52 -6.33 2.94 -0.71
CA LYS A 52 -7.25 4.00 -0.26
C LYS A 52 -6.58 4.97 0.68
N TYR A 53 -5.78 4.45 1.59
CA TYR A 53 -5.12 5.28 2.60
C TYR A 53 -4.16 6.27 1.96
N TYR A 54 -3.33 5.80 1.02
CA TYR A 54 -2.34 6.64 0.36
C TYR A 54 -2.85 7.28 -0.91
N GLN A 55 -4.06 6.90 -1.36
CA GLN A 55 -4.66 7.37 -2.60
C GLN A 55 -3.77 7.08 -3.80
N VAL A 56 -3.33 5.84 -3.89
CA VAL A 56 -2.52 5.36 -5.00
C VAL A 56 -3.18 4.13 -5.59
N SER A 57 -2.79 3.79 -6.81
CA SER A 57 -3.33 2.61 -7.49
C SER A 57 -2.65 1.35 -6.97
N ALA A 58 -3.36 0.22 -7.10
CA ALA A 58 -2.76 -1.07 -6.81
C ALA A 58 -1.60 -1.35 -7.75
N ASP A 59 -1.70 -0.92 -9.00
CA ASP A 59 -0.62 -1.08 -9.96
C ASP A 59 0.66 -0.41 -9.48
N TYR A 60 0.53 0.77 -8.89
CA TYR A 60 1.69 1.46 -8.36
C TYR A 60 2.33 0.66 -7.22
N ILE A 61 1.52 0.20 -6.27
CA ILE A 61 2.05 -0.57 -5.14
C ILE A 61 2.70 -1.86 -5.61
N LEU A 62 2.08 -2.52 -6.58
CA LEU A 62 2.60 -3.80 -7.09
C LEU A 62 3.81 -3.63 -8.00
N GLY A 63 4.14 -2.39 -8.36
CA GLY A 63 5.31 -2.13 -9.19
C GLY A 63 5.06 -2.23 -10.68
N SER A 64 3.78 -2.32 -11.09
CA SER A 64 3.43 -2.39 -12.51
C SER A 64 3.54 -1.06 -13.22
N THR A 65 3.56 0.03 -12.46
CA THR A 65 3.67 1.37 -13.03
C THR A 65 4.37 2.28 -12.02
N ASN A 66 4.91 3.38 -12.51
CA ASN A 66 5.48 4.43 -11.67
C ASN A 66 4.50 5.59 -11.46
N VAL A 67 3.30 5.49 -12.00
CA VAL A 67 2.26 6.49 -11.81
C VAL A 67 1.52 6.19 -10.53
N LYS A 68 1.61 7.09 -9.54
CA LYS A 68 1.08 6.84 -8.20
C LYS A 68 -0.43 6.71 -8.17
N ILE A 69 -1.14 7.59 -8.87
CA ILE A 69 -2.59 7.61 -8.79
C ILE A 69 -3.19 7.22 -10.11
N SER A 70 -4.38 6.61 -10.04
CA SER A 70 -5.13 6.27 -11.24
C SER A 70 -5.58 7.54 -11.93
N LEU A 71 -5.54 7.54 -13.25
CA LEU A 71 -6.01 8.67 -14.02
C LEU A 71 -7.53 8.78 -13.87
N PRO A 72 -8.07 10.00 -13.86
CA PRO A 72 -9.51 10.16 -13.76
C PRO A 72 -10.27 9.40 -14.82
N SER A 73 -9.72 9.30 -16.02
CA SER A 73 -10.37 8.54 -17.08
C SER A 73 -10.56 7.09 -16.70
N ASP A 74 -9.71 6.56 -15.86
CA ASP A 74 -9.84 5.16 -15.42
C ASP A 74 -11.07 4.97 -14.57
N SER A 75 -11.40 5.95 -13.75
CA SER A 75 -12.54 5.82 -12.87
C SER A 75 -13.84 6.11 -13.58
N SER A 76 -13.80 6.79 -14.69
CA SER A 76 -15.01 7.16 -15.40
C SER A 76 -15.53 6.07 -16.30
N ARG A 77 -14.79 5.15 -16.51
CA ARG A 77 -15.21 4.09 -17.40
C ARG A 77 -16.32 3.25 -16.88
N LYS A 78 -16.02 3.57 -16.97
CA LYS A 78 -16.40 3.14 -16.70
C LYS A 78 -17.02 2.85 -16.70
N LYS A 79 -16.81 2.81 -17.04
CA LYS A 79 -17.10 2.55 -17.00
C LYS A 79 -17.48 2.26 -16.92
#